data_4acbc8d9b2001c182fe637c7f4dd28c4
#
_entry.id   4acbc8d9b2001c182fe637c7f4dd28c4
#
_cell.length_a   1.000
_cell.length_b   1.000
_cell.length_c   1.000
_cell.angle_alpha   90.00
_cell.angle_beta   90.00
_cell.angle_gamma   90.00
#
_symmetry.space_group_name_H-M   'P 1'
#
loop_
_entity.id
_entity.type
_entity.pdbx_description
1 polymer ?
#
loop_
_entity_poly.entity_id
_entity_poly.type
_entity_poly.pdbx_seq_one_letter_code
_entity_poly.pdbx_strand_id
1 'polypeptide(L)'
;MEVVYSRGAERLSAEFGEFTPAIVTAVPRLFEVLRARIQAQVEKDGGLRRALFERALALGLRRLDGPPLGLLERVQDAVLDRLVRQKVRARFGGKLVALVSGGARLDPDLSGFFLALGVPLIQGYGQSEAGPVISVNLPWNNRRHTVGEPLPGVEARIATD
;
A
#
# COMPACT_ATOMS: atom_id res chain seq x y z
N MET A 1 -9.93 -1.86 -20.49
CA MET A 1 -9.25 -1.20 -19.35
C MET A 1 -9.13 0.28 -19.68
N GLU A 2 -9.66 1.15 -18.85
CA GLU A 2 -9.54 2.60 -19.00
C GLU A 2 -8.33 3.08 -18.21
N VAL A 3 -7.51 3.95 -18.79
CA VAL A 3 -6.33 4.53 -18.14
C VAL A 3 -6.58 6.02 -17.94
N VAL A 4 -6.45 6.46 -16.69
CA VAL A 4 -6.62 7.88 -16.33
C VAL A 4 -5.28 8.40 -15.80
N TYR A 5 -4.82 9.51 -16.35
CA TYR A 5 -3.64 10.21 -15.88
C TYR A 5 -4.02 11.24 -14.81
N SER A 6 -3.42 11.11 -13.63
CA SER A 6 -3.65 12.05 -12.53
C SER A 6 -3.13 13.46 -12.88
N ARG A 7 -3.87 14.47 -12.47
CA ARG A 7 -3.51 15.90 -12.64
C ARG A 7 -2.53 16.39 -11.58
N GLY A 8 -2.01 15.49 -10.76
CA GLY A 8 -1.00 15.74 -9.74
C GLY A 8 -1.38 15.28 -8.34
N ALA A 9 -0.36 15.17 -7.48
CA ALA A 9 -0.52 14.62 -6.12
C ALA A 9 -1.56 15.37 -5.27
N GLU A 10 -1.78 16.65 -5.54
CA GLU A 10 -2.73 17.47 -4.77
C GLU A 10 -4.19 17.09 -5.04
N ARG A 11 -4.50 16.66 -6.26
CA ARG A 11 -5.86 16.27 -6.69
C ARG A 11 -6.16 14.79 -6.48
N LEU A 12 -5.14 13.99 -6.20
CA LEU A 12 -5.24 12.54 -6.16
C LEU A 12 -6.35 12.02 -5.22
N SER A 13 -6.54 12.66 -4.06
CA SER A 13 -7.59 12.26 -3.12
C SER A 13 -9.01 12.49 -3.68
N ALA A 14 -9.22 13.55 -4.46
CA ALA A 14 -10.48 13.81 -5.13
C ALA A 14 -10.67 12.83 -6.30
N GLU A 15 -9.59 12.59 -7.06
CA GLU A 15 -9.59 11.67 -8.21
C GLU A 15 -9.86 10.22 -7.79
N PHE A 16 -9.44 9.79 -6.62
CA PHE A 16 -9.82 8.47 -6.07
C PHE A 16 -11.34 8.33 -5.89
N GLY A 17 -12.02 9.38 -5.47
CA GLY A 17 -13.48 9.40 -5.37
C GLY A 17 -14.17 9.46 -6.73
N GLU A 18 -13.60 10.22 -7.68
CA GLU A 18 -14.16 10.43 -9.02
C GLU A 18 -14.02 9.17 -9.90
N PHE A 19 -12.83 8.57 -9.95
CA PHE A 19 -12.51 7.48 -10.88
C PHE A 19 -12.59 6.08 -10.25
N THR A 20 -12.60 5.98 -8.93
CA THR A 20 -12.60 4.69 -8.19
C THR A 20 -11.62 3.65 -8.79
N PRO A 21 -10.31 3.95 -8.87
CA PRO A 21 -9.37 3.13 -9.60
C PRO A 21 -9.19 1.76 -8.93
N ALA A 22 -9.01 0.72 -9.76
CA ALA A 22 -8.63 -0.61 -9.27
C ALA A 22 -7.12 -0.72 -9.03
N ILE A 23 -6.31 -0.09 -9.86
CA ILE A 23 -4.85 -0.08 -9.75
C ILE A 23 -4.35 1.36 -9.91
N VAL A 24 -3.40 1.74 -9.08
CA VAL A 24 -2.70 3.03 -9.18
C VAL A 24 -1.21 2.77 -9.23
N THR A 25 -0.56 3.24 -10.28
CA THR A 25 0.89 3.13 -10.46
C THR A 25 1.55 4.48 -10.21
N ALA A 26 2.58 4.51 -9.39
CA ALA A 26 3.30 5.75 -9.09
C ALA A 26 4.72 5.48 -8.56
N VAL A 27 5.49 6.55 -8.42
CA VAL A 27 6.80 6.51 -7.75
C VAL A 27 6.65 6.54 -6.22
N PRO A 28 7.63 6.03 -5.44
CA PRO A 28 7.56 5.99 -3.97
C PRO A 28 7.21 7.32 -3.33
N ARG A 29 7.72 8.42 -3.87
CA ARG A 29 7.49 9.78 -3.35
C ARG A 29 6.02 10.14 -3.23
N LEU A 30 5.17 9.66 -4.13
CA LEU A 30 3.73 9.89 -4.04
C LEU A 30 3.14 9.23 -2.79
N PHE A 31 3.56 8.01 -2.49
CA PHE A 31 3.06 7.26 -1.33
C PHE A 31 3.57 7.85 -0.01
N GLU A 32 4.79 8.42 0.03
CA GLU A 32 5.27 9.19 1.18
C GLU A 32 4.35 10.40 1.46
N VAL A 33 3.98 11.16 0.42
CA VAL A 33 3.06 12.30 0.54
C VAL A 33 1.69 11.84 1.04
N LEU A 34 1.16 10.73 0.53
CA LEU A 34 -0.12 10.17 0.98
C LEU A 34 -0.05 9.74 2.45
N ARG A 35 1.03 9.06 2.87
CA ARG A 35 1.26 8.70 4.27
C ARG A 35 1.27 9.94 5.17
N ALA A 36 2.05 10.97 4.79
CA ALA A 36 2.13 12.21 5.56
C ALA A 36 0.76 12.90 5.71
N ARG A 37 -0.05 12.92 4.65
CA ARG A 37 -1.41 13.47 4.70
C ARG A 37 -2.34 12.68 5.61
N ILE A 38 -2.27 11.34 5.56
CA ILE A 38 -3.06 10.48 6.46
C ILE A 38 -2.67 10.76 7.92
N GLN A 39 -1.37 10.80 8.21
CA GLN A 39 -0.87 11.06 9.57
C GLN A 39 -1.27 12.45 10.08
N ALA A 40 -1.09 13.49 9.26
CA ALA A 40 -1.51 14.86 9.63
C ALA A 40 -3.03 14.95 9.90
N GLN A 41 -3.85 14.24 9.13
CA GLN A 41 -5.29 14.20 9.38
C GLN A 41 -5.62 13.49 10.69
N VAL A 42 -4.94 12.39 11.00
CA VAL A 42 -5.11 11.65 12.27
C VAL A 42 -4.69 12.50 13.47
N GLU A 43 -3.61 13.25 13.36
CA GLU A 43 -3.17 14.16 14.40
C GLU A 43 -4.19 15.29 14.63
N LYS A 44 -4.72 15.85 13.54
CA LYS A 44 -5.77 16.88 13.61
C LYS A 44 -7.06 16.36 14.26
N ASP A 45 -7.45 15.13 13.95
CA ASP A 45 -8.64 14.48 14.53
C ASP A 45 -8.46 14.25 16.05
N GLY A 46 -7.23 13.96 16.50
CA GLY A 46 -6.85 13.83 17.90
C GLY A 46 -7.59 12.75 18.70
N GLY A 47 -7.41 12.79 20.02
CA GLY A 47 -8.19 12.01 20.99
C GLY A 47 -8.38 10.52 20.66
N LEU A 48 -9.60 10.04 20.82
CA LEU A 48 -9.94 8.63 20.60
C LEU A 48 -9.69 8.15 19.15
N ARG A 49 -9.89 9.01 18.16
CA ARG A 49 -9.69 8.63 16.75
C ARG A 49 -8.23 8.33 16.46
N ARG A 50 -7.32 9.15 17.00
CA ARG A 50 -5.88 8.93 16.92
C ARG A 50 -5.48 7.62 17.61
N ALA A 51 -5.95 7.39 18.85
CA ALA A 51 -5.64 6.16 19.57
C ALA A 51 -6.12 4.90 18.84
N LEU A 52 -7.33 4.93 18.25
CA LEU A 52 -7.85 3.82 17.45
C LEU A 52 -7.03 3.60 16.17
N PHE A 53 -6.60 4.66 15.51
CA PHE A 53 -5.76 4.57 14.32
C PHE A 53 -4.38 3.97 14.65
N GLU A 54 -3.71 4.48 15.68
CA GLU A 54 -2.40 3.98 16.14
C GLU A 54 -2.50 2.49 16.53
N ARG A 55 -3.58 2.11 17.23
CA ARG A 55 -3.82 0.70 17.58
C ARG A 55 -4.07 -0.17 16.37
N ALA A 56 -4.85 0.30 15.37
CA ALA A 56 -5.10 -0.42 14.13
C ALA A 56 -3.82 -0.61 13.32
N LEU A 57 -2.96 0.42 13.27
CA LEU A 57 -1.66 0.36 12.62
C LEU A 57 -0.73 -0.65 13.33
N ALA A 58 -0.61 -0.57 14.66
CA ALA A 58 0.25 -1.47 15.44
C ALA A 58 -0.16 -2.94 15.29
N LEU A 59 -1.47 -3.25 15.40
CA LEU A 59 -1.95 -4.63 15.20
C LEU A 59 -1.78 -5.08 13.74
N GLY A 60 -1.97 -4.17 12.78
CA GLY A 60 -1.73 -4.47 11.37
C GLY A 60 -0.28 -4.80 11.07
N LEU A 61 0.68 -4.01 11.59
CA LEU A 61 2.12 -4.28 11.47
C LEU A 61 2.50 -5.60 12.13
N ARG A 62 1.99 -5.84 13.35
CA ARG A 62 2.22 -7.11 14.05
C ARG A 62 1.69 -8.32 13.25
N ARG A 63 0.55 -8.18 12.57
CA ARG A 63 0.01 -9.24 11.70
C ARG A 63 0.91 -9.52 10.49
N LEU A 64 1.64 -8.51 10.00
CA LEU A 64 2.55 -8.66 8.86
C LEU A 64 3.88 -9.33 9.26
N ASP A 65 4.45 -8.94 10.39
CA ASP A 65 5.84 -9.24 10.76
C ASP A 65 5.99 -10.02 12.07
N GLY A 66 4.91 -10.17 12.82
CA GLY A 66 4.93 -10.77 14.15
C GLY A 66 4.34 -12.17 14.22
N PRO A 67 4.31 -12.74 15.43
CA PRO A 67 3.64 -14.01 15.68
C PRO A 67 2.12 -13.89 15.43
N PRO A 68 1.43 -15.01 15.18
CA PRO A 68 -0.01 -15.03 14.99
C PRO A 68 -0.76 -14.36 16.14
N LEU A 69 -1.77 -13.56 15.80
CA LEU A 69 -2.59 -12.86 16.78
C LEU A 69 -3.38 -13.85 17.65
N GLY A 70 -3.42 -13.62 18.95
CA GLY A 70 -4.28 -14.33 19.88
C GLY A 70 -5.78 -14.07 19.62
N LEU A 71 -6.67 -14.85 20.25
CA LEU A 71 -8.11 -14.74 20.03
C LEU A 71 -8.66 -13.34 20.32
N LEU A 72 -8.28 -12.74 21.44
CA LEU A 72 -8.70 -11.38 21.81
C LEU A 72 -8.19 -10.34 20.81
N GLU A 73 -6.94 -10.49 20.35
CA GLU A 73 -6.35 -9.59 19.35
C GLU A 73 -7.04 -9.72 18.00
N ARG A 74 -7.47 -10.92 17.60
CA ARG A 74 -8.25 -11.13 16.37
C ARG A 74 -9.60 -10.42 16.42
N VAL A 75 -10.29 -10.49 17.53
CA VAL A 75 -11.55 -9.76 17.73
C VAL A 75 -11.31 -8.25 17.67
N GLN A 76 -10.28 -7.77 18.37
CA GLN A 76 -9.90 -6.36 18.36
C GLN A 76 -9.49 -5.91 16.95
N ASP A 77 -8.72 -6.71 16.22
CA ASP A 77 -8.30 -6.43 14.84
C ASP A 77 -9.50 -6.33 13.88
N ALA A 78 -10.50 -7.21 14.02
CA ALA A 78 -11.73 -7.16 13.23
C ALA A 78 -12.57 -5.90 13.52
N VAL A 79 -12.67 -5.49 14.79
CA VAL A 79 -13.35 -4.24 15.17
C VAL A 79 -12.62 -3.02 14.58
N LEU A 80 -11.29 -2.99 14.71
CA LEU A 80 -10.46 -1.90 14.16
C LEU A 80 -10.46 -1.90 12.63
N ASP A 81 -10.60 -3.05 11.98
CA ASP A 81 -10.79 -3.09 10.53
C ASP A 81 -12.04 -2.32 10.13
N ARG A 82 -13.16 -2.58 10.81
CA ARG A 82 -14.42 -1.90 10.53
C ARG A 82 -14.43 -0.41 10.87
N LEU A 83 -13.85 -0.05 12.01
CA LEU A 83 -13.88 1.33 12.51
C LEU A 83 -12.86 2.26 11.84
N VAL A 84 -11.69 1.71 11.45
CA VAL A 84 -10.55 2.49 10.97
C VAL A 84 -10.19 2.12 9.53
N ARG A 85 -9.80 0.86 9.27
CA ARG A 85 -9.22 0.46 7.99
C ARG A 85 -10.22 0.56 6.83
N GLN A 86 -11.49 0.24 7.04
CA GLN A 86 -12.54 0.43 6.02
C GLN A 86 -12.66 1.91 5.61
N LYS A 87 -12.55 2.83 6.57
CA LYS A 87 -12.59 4.27 6.27
C LYS A 87 -11.35 4.73 5.50
N VAL A 88 -10.20 4.16 5.81
CA VAL A 88 -8.97 4.43 5.04
C VAL A 88 -9.12 3.91 3.62
N ARG A 89 -9.53 2.64 3.44
CA ARG A 89 -9.76 2.05 2.10
C ARG A 89 -10.80 2.82 1.29
N ALA A 90 -11.86 3.29 1.91
CA ALA A 90 -12.90 4.09 1.24
C ALA A 90 -12.34 5.40 0.63
N ARG A 91 -11.30 5.99 1.22
CA ARG A 91 -10.64 7.18 0.66
C ARG A 91 -9.90 6.93 -0.65
N PHE A 92 -9.61 5.67 -0.95
CA PHE A 92 -9.02 5.22 -2.22
C PHE A 92 -10.09 4.78 -3.24
N GLY A 93 -11.36 5.19 -3.06
CA GLY A 93 -12.46 4.88 -3.97
C GLY A 93 -13.13 3.52 -3.73
N GLY A 94 -12.69 2.75 -2.75
CA GLY A 94 -13.33 1.49 -2.32
C GLY A 94 -13.16 0.28 -3.25
N LYS A 95 -12.65 0.47 -4.47
CA LYS A 95 -12.41 -0.60 -5.47
C LYS A 95 -10.93 -0.92 -5.67
N LEU A 96 -10.05 -0.31 -4.88
CA LEU A 96 -8.62 -0.46 -5.03
C LEU A 96 -8.16 -1.90 -4.75
N VAL A 97 -7.53 -2.51 -5.74
CA VAL A 97 -6.87 -3.82 -5.65
C VAL A 97 -5.42 -3.65 -5.23
N ALA A 98 -4.70 -2.69 -5.83
CA ALA A 98 -3.31 -2.42 -5.49
C ALA A 98 -2.87 -0.99 -5.82
N LEU A 99 -1.96 -0.47 -4.98
CA LEU A 99 -1.05 0.61 -5.29
C LEU A 99 0.28 -0.04 -5.72
N VAL A 100 0.77 0.31 -6.90
CA VAL A 100 2.02 -0.24 -7.44
C VAL A 100 3.09 0.83 -7.46
N SER A 101 4.15 0.61 -6.71
CA SER A 101 5.31 1.49 -6.68
C SER A 101 6.38 1.00 -7.65
N GLY A 102 6.86 1.87 -8.53
CA GLY A 102 7.91 1.58 -9.49
C GLY A 102 8.86 2.75 -9.69
N GLY A 103 9.91 2.55 -10.49
CA GLY A 103 10.91 3.57 -10.84
C GLY A 103 11.94 3.91 -9.77
N ALA A 104 11.76 3.47 -8.51
CA ALA A 104 12.74 3.58 -7.44
C ALA A 104 12.44 2.54 -6.35
N ARG A 105 13.40 2.34 -5.44
CA ARG A 105 13.24 1.44 -4.30
C ARG A 105 12.10 1.93 -3.38
N LEU A 106 11.17 1.05 -3.07
CA LEU A 106 10.13 1.27 -2.07
C LEU A 106 10.67 0.95 -0.67
N ASP A 107 10.50 1.89 0.26
CA ASP A 107 10.81 1.66 1.66
C ASP A 107 9.84 0.60 2.24
N PRO A 108 10.36 -0.50 2.86
CA PRO A 108 9.53 -1.51 3.50
C PRO A 108 8.60 -0.98 4.60
N ASP A 109 9.01 0.05 5.35
CA ASP A 109 8.18 0.67 6.38
C ASP A 109 7.02 1.46 5.76
N LEU A 110 7.26 2.10 4.61
CA LEU A 110 6.21 2.76 3.85
C LEU A 110 5.19 1.74 3.33
N SER A 111 5.65 0.63 2.75
CA SER A 111 4.79 -0.48 2.33
C SER A 111 4.04 -1.07 3.52
N GLY A 112 4.73 -1.32 4.64
CA GLY A 112 4.14 -1.82 5.88
C GLY A 112 3.02 -0.95 6.42
N PHE A 113 3.20 0.37 6.40
CA PHE A 113 2.17 1.33 6.82
C PHE A 113 0.86 1.15 6.04
N PHE A 114 0.91 1.09 4.72
CA PHE A 114 -0.28 0.92 3.90
C PHE A 114 -0.90 -0.47 4.05
N LEU A 115 -0.09 -1.53 4.05
CA LEU A 115 -0.55 -2.90 4.23
C LEU A 115 -1.22 -3.11 5.59
N ALA A 116 -0.66 -2.54 6.66
CA ALA A 116 -1.24 -2.61 8.00
C ALA A 116 -2.62 -1.93 8.07
N LEU A 117 -2.84 -0.91 7.24
CA LEU A 117 -4.13 -0.23 7.08
C LEU A 117 -5.05 -0.90 6.05
N GLY A 118 -4.67 -2.05 5.50
CA GLY A 118 -5.46 -2.81 4.55
C GLY A 118 -5.46 -2.23 3.13
N VAL A 119 -4.47 -1.40 2.80
CA VAL A 119 -4.24 -0.86 1.45
C VAL A 119 -3.02 -1.56 0.84
N PRO A 120 -3.20 -2.42 -0.17
CA PRO A 120 -2.09 -3.16 -0.76
C PRO A 120 -1.14 -2.22 -1.53
N LEU A 121 -0.01 -1.86 -0.91
CA LEU A 121 1.10 -1.17 -1.58
C LEU A 121 2.19 -2.20 -1.88
N ILE A 122 2.41 -2.44 -3.17
CA ILE A 122 3.35 -3.42 -3.69
C ILE A 122 4.43 -2.74 -4.52
N GLN A 123 5.57 -3.41 -4.66
CA GLN A 123 6.67 -2.93 -5.50
C GLN A 123 6.72 -3.70 -6.81
N GLY A 124 6.89 -2.96 -7.92
CA GLY A 124 7.33 -3.48 -9.20
C GLY A 124 8.75 -3.03 -9.51
N TYR A 125 9.49 -3.84 -10.24
CA TYR A 125 10.83 -3.55 -10.73
C TYR A 125 10.89 -3.68 -12.24
N GLY A 126 11.61 -2.76 -12.85
CA GLY A 126 11.87 -2.79 -14.28
C GLY A 126 12.72 -1.62 -14.71
N GLN A 127 13.10 -1.64 -15.96
CA GLN A 127 13.88 -0.61 -16.64
C GLN A 127 13.49 -0.56 -18.11
N SER A 128 13.57 0.60 -18.73
CA SER A 128 13.12 0.80 -20.12
C SER A 128 13.81 -0.13 -21.10
N GLU A 129 15.08 -0.43 -20.84
CA GLU A 129 15.95 -1.29 -21.68
C GLU A 129 15.56 -2.76 -21.65
N ALA A 130 14.74 -3.20 -20.67
CA ALA A 130 14.35 -4.60 -20.49
C ALA A 130 12.82 -4.81 -20.58
N GLY A 131 12.10 -3.99 -21.38
CA GLY A 131 10.68 -4.13 -21.65
C GLY A 131 9.77 -3.80 -20.48
N PRO A 132 9.62 -2.62 -20.08
CA PRO A 132 9.67 -1.79 -18.89
C PRO A 132 9.41 -2.49 -17.54
N VAL A 133 8.80 -3.68 -17.50
CA VAL A 133 8.52 -4.40 -16.24
C VAL A 133 9.16 -5.78 -16.27
N ILE A 134 10.03 -6.03 -15.33
CA ILE A 134 10.75 -7.32 -15.16
C ILE A 134 10.04 -8.18 -14.11
N SER A 135 9.73 -7.61 -12.95
CA SER A 135 9.10 -8.33 -11.85
C SER A 135 8.12 -7.45 -11.07
N VAL A 136 7.21 -8.06 -10.37
CA VAL A 136 6.22 -7.37 -9.53
C VAL A 136 5.78 -8.25 -8.36
N ASN A 137 5.62 -7.65 -7.19
CA ASN A 137 4.90 -8.27 -6.10
C ASN A 137 3.39 -8.33 -6.43
N LEU A 138 2.72 -9.35 -5.94
CA LEU A 138 1.28 -9.51 -6.12
C LEU A 138 0.56 -9.22 -4.79
N PRO A 139 -0.66 -8.68 -4.79
CA PRO A 139 -1.39 -8.37 -3.56
C PRO A 139 -1.56 -9.56 -2.61
N TRP A 140 -1.63 -10.78 -3.16
CA TRP A 140 -1.77 -12.03 -2.43
C TRP A 140 -0.44 -12.75 -2.15
N ASN A 141 0.66 -12.31 -2.77
CA ASN A 141 2.03 -12.82 -2.55
C ASN A 141 3.01 -11.65 -2.52
N ASN A 142 2.88 -10.79 -1.51
CA ASN A 142 3.71 -9.60 -1.36
C ASN A 142 4.82 -9.83 -0.33
N ARG A 143 6.05 -9.84 -0.81
CA ARG A 143 7.26 -9.89 0.01
C ARG A 143 7.91 -8.52 0.04
N ARG A 144 7.64 -7.71 1.06
CA ARG A 144 8.00 -6.28 1.18
C ARG A 144 9.48 -5.93 0.97
N HIS A 145 10.38 -6.90 1.19
CA HIS A 145 11.83 -6.70 1.02
C HIS A 145 12.33 -7.13 -0.35
N THR A 146 11.44 -7.47 -1.27
CA THR A 146 11.77 -7.95 -2.61
C THR A 146 11.04 -7.15 -3.68
N VAL A 147 11.50 -7.29 -4.91
CA VAL A 147 10.84 -6.72 -6.10
C VAL A 147 9.81 -7.66 -6.72
N GLY A 148 9.51 -8.78 -6.05
CA GLY A 148 8.55 -9.78 -6.54
C GLY A 148 9.18 -10.81 -7.47
N GLU A 149 8.31 -11.64 -8.04
CA GLU A 149 8.68 -12.68 -8.99
C GLU A 149 8.76 -12.11 -10.42
N PRO A 150 9.65 -12.62 -11.28
CA PRO A 150 9.66 -12.26 -12.69
C PRO A 150 8.30 -12.51 -13.35
N LEU A 151 7.95 -11.66 -14.31
CA LEU A 151 6.73 -11.85 -15.10
C LEU A 151 6.83 -13.13 -15.94
N PRO A 152 5.70 -13.76 -16.29
CA PRO A 152 5.67 -14.90 -17.19
C PRO A 152 6.40 -14.58 -18.51
N GLY A 153 7.35 -15.43 -18.87
CA GLY A 153 8.19 -15.26 -20.08
C GLY A 153 9.40 -14.34 -19.89
N VAL A 154 9.64 -13.81 -18.70
CA VAL A 154 10.84 -13.03 -18.37
C VAL A 154 11.82 -13.91 -17.58
N GLU A 155 13.02 -14.06 -18.09
CA GLU A 155 14.13 -14.72 -17.40
C GLU A 155 14.99 -13.67 -16.69
N ALA A 156 15.21 -13.87 -15.39
CA ALA A 156 16.08 -13.01 -14.59
C ALA A 156 17.15 -13.86 -13.89
N ARG A 157 18.38 -13.42 -13.95
CA ARG A 157 19.51 -14.09 -13.31
C ARG A 157 20.35 -13.08 -12.53
N ILE A 158 20.72 -13.44 -11.31
CA ILE A 158 21.70 -12.68 -10.53
C ILE A 158 23.09 -13.09 -11.03
N ALA A 159 23.87 -12.11 -11.49
CA ALA A 159 25.27 -12.36 -11.81
C ALA A 159 26.03 -12.67 -10.50
N THR A 160 26.82 -13.73 -10.52
CA THR A 160 27.82 -14.00 -9.47
C THR A 160 29.14 -13.44 -9.96
N ASP A 161 29.74 -12.54 -9.18
CA ASP A 161 31.11 -12.05 -9.40
C ASP A 161 32.14 -13.17 -9.27
#